data_0d0da8cec9cfab2311e21cf42fbcf503
#
_entry.id   0d0da8cec9cfab2311e21cf42fbcf503
#
_cell.length_a   1.000
_cell.length_b   1.000
_cell.length_c   1.000
_cell.angle_alpha   90.00
_cell.angle_beta   90.00
_cell.angle_gamma   90.00
#
_symmetry.space_group_name_H-M   'P 1'
#
loop_
_entity.id
_entity.type
_entity.pdbx_description
1 polymer ?
#
loop_
_entity_poly.entity_id
_entity_poly.type
_entity_poly.pdbx_seq_one_letter_code
_entity_poly.pdbx_strand_id
1 'polypeptide(L)' 'MKIISHRGNLYGPNPELENKPEYILEAIKCNFRVEIDLWVIGDNDELYLGHDEPQYKITI' A
#
# COMPACT_ATOMS: atom_id res chain seq x y z
N MET A 1 -19.85 -1.49 -8.94
CA MET A 1 -19.01 -0.30 -8.67
C MET A 1 -17.86 -0.68 -7.76
N LYS A 2 -16.65 -0.27 -8.09
CA LYS A 2 -15.49 -0.56 -7.24
C LYS A 2 -15.24 0.60 -6.30
N ILE A 3 -14.94 0.27 -5.03
CA ILE A 3 -14.58 1.24 -4.02
C ILE A 3 -13.05 1.31 -3.95
N ILE A 4 -12.51 2.51 -3.81
CA ILE A 4 -11.07 2.70 -3.68
C ILE A 4 -10.70 2.65 -2.20
N SER A 5 -9.74 1.76 -1.87
CA SER A 5 -9.18 1.68 -0.54
C SER A 5 -7.90 2.52 -0.48
N HIS A 6 -7.90 3.54 0.34
CA HIS A 6 -6.74 4.41 0.51
C HIS A 6 -5.69 3.70 1.38
N ARG A 7 -4.53 3.40 0.79
CA ARG A 7 -3.42 2.70 1.46
C ARG A 7 -3.81 1.33 2.04
N GLY A 8 -4.82 0.70 1.46
CA GLY A 8 -5.32 -0.60 1.92
C GLY A 8 -6.36 -0.51 3.02
N ASN A 9 -6.79 0.68 3.42
CA ASN A 9 -7.76 0.85 4.49
C ASN A 9 -9.14 0.32 4.09
N LEU A 10 -9.71 -0.52 4.94
CA LEU A 10 -11.08 -1.04 4.76
C LEU A 10 -12.08 -0.36 5.70
N TYR A 11 -11.64 0.06 6.88
CA TYR A 11 -12.51 0.55 7.94
C TYR A 11 -12.12 1.95 8.43
N GLY A 12 -11.48 2.74 7.57
CA GLY A 12 -11.04 4.08 7.90
C GLY A 12 -9.54 4.16 8.12
N PRO A 13 -9.01 5.34 8.42
CA PRO A 13 -7.56 5.52 8.54
C PRO A 13 -6.94 4.62 9.61
N ASN A 14 -5.82 4.00 9.27
CA ASN A 14 -5.07 3.15 10.19
C ASN A 14 -3.57 3.29 9.90
N PRO A 15 -2.91 4.33 10.46
CA PRO A 15 -1.50 4.59 10.15
C PRO A 15 -0.55 3.44 10.41
N GLU A 16 -0.87 2.55 11.35
CA GLU A 16 -0.01 1.41 11.66
C GLU A 16 -0.02 0.33 10.57
N LEU A 17 -1.13 0.21 9.83
CA LEU A 17 -1.30 -0.82 8.82
C LEU A 17 -1.23 -0.30 7.39
N GLU A 18 -1.38 1.02 7.21
CA GLU A 18 -1.40 1.62 5.87
C GLU A 18 -0.14 1.27 5.08
N ASN A 19 -0.31 0.94 3.81
CA ASN A 19 0.74 0.54 2.88
C ASN A 19 1.45 -0.77 3.21
N LYS A 20 1.07 -1.49 4.26
CA LYS A 20 1.61 -2.84 4.46
C LYS A 20 1.13 -3.76 3.35
N PRO A 21 2.02 -4.57 2.76
CA PRO A 21 1.62 -5.46 1.66
C PRO A 21 0.45 -6.38 2.01
N GLU A 22 0.43 -6.95 3.22
CA GLU A 22 -0.65 -7.82 3.67
C GLU A 22 -1.98 -7.09 3.77
N TYR A 23 -1.94 -5.84 4.22
CA TYR A 23 -3.12 -5.01 4.37
C TYR A 23 -3.71 -4.66 3.00
N ILE A 24 -2.83 -4.35 2.04
CA ILE A 24 -3.21 -4.06 0.66
C ILE A 24 -3.81 -5.30 0.00
N LEU A 25 -3.21 -6.48 0.19
CA LEU A 25 -3.74 -7.73 -0.34
C LEU A 25 -5.14 -8.02 0.19
N GLU A 26 -5.39 -7.73 1.46
CA GLU A 26 -6.71 -7.92 2.05
C GLU A 26 -7.75 -7.04 1.36
N ALA A 27 -7.41 -5.78 1.10
CA ALA A 27 -8.30 -4.87 0.39
C ALA A 27 -8.59 -5.36 -1.03
N ILE A 28 -7.57 -5.87 -1.72
CA ILE A 28 -7.73 -6.44 -3.07
C ILE A 28 -8.65 -7.65 -3.04
N LYS A 29 -8.49 -8.53 -2.05
CA LYS A 29 -9.36 -9.70 -1.89
C LYS A 29 -10.81 -9.31 -1.66
N CYS A 30 -11.04 -8.14 -1.04
CA CYS A 30 -12.38 -7.60 -0.85
C CYS A 30 -12.89 -6.85 -2.09
N ASN A 31 -12.19 -6.97 -3.20
CA ASN A 31 -12.55 -6.39 -4.50
C ASN A 31 -12.51 -4.86 -4.53
N PHE A 32 -11.65 -4.26 -3.72
CA PHE A 32 -11.39 -2.83 -3.77
C PHE A 32 -10.24 -2.52 -4.73
N ARG A 33 -10.27 -1.34 -5.33
CA ARG A 33 -9.08 -0.74 -5.91
C ARG A 33 -8.31 -0.13 -4.77
N VAL A 34 -6.97 -0.13 -4.87
CA VAL A 34 -6.14 0.34 -3.76
C VAL A 34 -5.25 1.49 -4.23
N GLU A 35 -5.25 2.57 -3.46
CA GLU A 35 -4.25 3.63 -3.61
C GLU A 35 -3.09 3.31 -2.67
N ILE A 36 -1.88 3.41 -3.19
CA ILE A 36 -0.66 3.15 -2.42
C ILE A 36 0.30 4.32 -2.59
N ASP A 37 1.21 4.46 -1.62
CA ASP A 37 2.30 5.43 -1.68
C ASP A 37 3.57 4.68 -2.07
N LEU A 38 3.99 4.82 -3.32
CA LEU A 38 5.12 4.07 -3.88
C LEU A 38 6.39 4.93 -3.92
N TRP A 39 7.49 4.33 -3.48
CA TRP A 39 8.82 4.94 -3.55
C TRP A 39 9.73 4.08 -4.41
N VAL A 40 10.48 4.72 -5.30
CA VAL A 40 11.50 4.07 -6.11
C VAL A 40 12.85 4.62 -5.67
N ILE A 41 13.71 3.77 -5.10
CA ILE A 41 14.92 4.21 -4.43
C ILE A 41 16.16 3.47 -4.94
N GLY A 42 17.25 4.20 -5.06
CA GLY A 42 18.56 3.64 -5.36
C GLY A 42 18.79 3.33 -6.82
N ASP A 43 20.02 2.89 -7.13
CA ASP A 43 20.43 2.63 -8.51
C ASP A 43 19.77 1.39 -9.10
N ASN A 44 19.27 0.50 -8.23
CA ASN A 44 18.63 -0.76 -8.64
C ASN A 44 17.11 -0.64 -8.70
N ASP A 45 16.55 0.58 -8.59
CA ASP A 45 15.11 0.82 -8.62
C ASP A 45 14.37 -0.04 -7.59
N GLU A 46 14.83 -0.04 -6.36
CA GLU A 46 14.15 -0.75 -5.27
C GLU A 46 12.82 -0.08 -4.97
N LEU A 47 11.77 -0.90 -4.78
CA LEU A 47 10.42 -0.42 -4.56
C LEU A 47 10.02 -0.56 -3.09
N TYR A 48 9.45 0.51 -2.56
CA TYR A 48 8.97 0.56 -1.18
C TYR A 48 7.59 1.19 -1.12
N LEU A 49 6.82 0.83 -0.12
CA LEU A 49 5.55 1.47 0.22
C LEU A 49 5.69 2.21 1.54
N GLY A 50 5.08 3.39 1.63
CA GLY A 50 5.07 4.18 2.85
C GLY A 50 4.54 5.56 2.63
N HIS A 51 3.91 6.18 3.65
CA HIS A 51 3.29 7.49 3.50
C HIS A 51 4.30 8.63 3.59
N ASP A 52 5.00 8.74 4.70
CA ASP A 52 5.96 9.82 4.93
C ASP A 52 7.39 9.43 4.58
N GLU A 53 7.65 8.14 4.51
CA GLU A 53 8.97 7.57 4.25
C GLU A 53 8.81 6.17 3.66
N PRO A 54 9.83 5.64 2.97
CA PRO A 54 9.79 4.26 2.50
C PRO A 54 9.86 3.30 3.70
N GLN A 55 8.79 2.54 3.91
CA GLN A 55 8.65 1.66 5.07
C GLN A 55 8.71 0.18 4.73
N TYR A 56 8.05 -0.23 3.65
CA TYR A 56 7.89 -1.65 3.32
C TYR A 56 8.46 -1.94 1.95
N LYS A 57 9.54 -2.69 1.91
CA LYS A 57 10.15 -3.10 0.63
C LYS A 57 9.25 -4.12 -0.05
N ILE A 58 9.05 -3.95 -1.35
CA ILE A 58 8.27 -4.88 -2.14
C ILE A 58 9.08 -5.36 -3.34
N THR A 59 8.71 -6.53 -3.84
CA THR A 59 9.29 -7.10 -5.06
C THR A 59 8.18 -7.43 -6.04
N ILE A 60 8.49 -7.29 -7.29
CA ILE A 60 7.55 -7.61 -8.37
C ILE A 60 8.02 -8.87 -9.08
#